data_4b3c2c3eea7590a599d998a7a9984ddb
#
_entry.id   4b3c2c3eea7590a599d998a7a9984ddb
#
_cell.length_a   1.000
_cell.length_b   1.000
_cell.length_c   1.000
_cell.angle_alpha   90.00
_cell.angle_beta   90.00
_cell.angle_gamma   90.00
#
_symmetry.space_group_name_H-M   'P 1'
#
loop_
_entity.id
_entity.type
_entity.pdbx_description
1 polymer ?
#
loop_
_entity_poly.entity_id
_entity_poly.type
_entity_poly.pdbx_seq_one_letter_code
_entity_poly.pdbx_strand_id
1 'polypeptide(L)'
;MEQLPPLASLVAFDALYRTGSVTSAARLLGRTHSAVSKQLHHLQDHAGVELFRKHGTGLELTAEGKAFARTVVRAFDDLRGGYAGLKRSSDDAPVTIGVSATFARVWFIPTVSRFNVDWPDIDVLIRLVGPLGSRELDPPPDLVMSWDRLLFPLRDDPFVVSLGDVEMGPVLAPSHRHAWDGVTLECAARIDRRGAEVVWDNWERLSGFRIRADRISSYDHSYLIFEAARMGMGAAMAPRFLVEEELASGALVAPAGFLTFRNGFYVRPHETRENRLSRNARIFLDWLRDNARLPARGEGVSPAIEGPAW
;
A
#
# COMPACT_ATOMS: atom_id res chain seq x y z
N MET A 1 -2.36 28.00 21.44
CA MET A 1 -1.52 27.00 20.74
C MET A 1 -0.31 26.71 21.63
N GLU A 2 -0.12 25.46 22.01
CA GLU A 2 1.07 25.03 22.73
C GLU A 2 2.31 25.30 21.87
N GLN A 3 3.35 25.94 22.44
CA GLN A 3 4.50 26.39 21.67
C GLN A 3 5.41 25.19 21.46
N LEU A 4 5.69 24.85 20.20
CA LEU A 4 6.64 23.78 19.87
C LEU A 4 8.07 24.14 20.32
N PRO A 5 8.89 23.15 20.66
CA PRO A 5 10.30 23.38 20.94
C PRO A 5 11.04 24.01 19.74
N PRO A 6 12.14 24.75 19.97
CA PRO A 6 12.93 25.28 18.88
C PRO A 6 13.39 24.21 17.89
N LEU A 7 13.27 24.48 16.60
CA LEU A 7 13.62 23.52 15.54
C LEU A 7 15.05 22.98 15.66
N ALA A 8 16.00 23.84 16.06
CA ALA A 8 17.39 23.44 16.25
C ALA A 8 17.55 22.36 17.35
N SER A 9 16.74 22.43 18.39
CA SER A 9 16.72 21.45 19.48
C SER A 9 16.12 20.12 19.03
N LEU A 10 15.05 20.15 18.23
CA LEU A 10 14.46 18.96 17.61
C LEU A 10 15.41 18.30 16.61
N VAL A 11 16.16 19.08 15.82
CA VAL A 11 17.20 18.56 14.89
C VAL A 11 18.33 17.87 15.66
N ALA A 12 18.77 18.43 16.77
CA ALA A 12 19.78 17.80 17.61
C ALA A 12 19.28 16.48 18.22
N PHE A 13 18.01 16.43 18.58
CA PHE A 13 17.38 15.24 19.18
C PHE A 13 17.15 14.13 18.12
N ASP A 14 16.71 14.45 16.91
CA ASP A 14 16.65 13.52 15.78
C ASP A 14 18.03 12.91 15.50
N ALA A 15 19.06 13.73 15.45
CA ALA A 15 20.42 13.27 15.23
C ALA A 15 20.94 12.36 16.36
N LEU A 16 20.64 12.68 17.63
CA LEU A 16 20.96 11.83 18.77
C LEU A 16 20.29 10.47 18.65
N TYR A 17 18.99 10.45 18.36
CA TYR A 17 18.23 9.20 18.22
C TYR A 17 18.77 8.30 17.11
N ARG A 18 19.09 8.88 15.94
CA ARG A 18 19.61 8.15 14.78
C ARG A 18 21.03 7.63 14.97
N THR A 19 21.86 8.35 15.71
CA THR A 19 23.29 8.02 15.84
C THR A 19 23.68 7.37 17.17
N GLY A 20 22.82 7.42 18.16
CA GLY A 20 23.03 6.83 19.47
C GLY A 20 24.00 7.57 20.39
N SER A 21 24.65 8.66 19.94
CA SER A 21 25.57 9.44 20.79
C SER A 21 25.64 10.91 20.41
N VAL A 22 25.91 11.78 21.41
CA VAL A 22 26.08 13.23 21.18
C VAL A 22 27.25 13.52 20.24
N THR A 23 28.33 12.76 20.37
CA THR A 23 29.53 12.92 19.52
C THR A 23 29.23 12.61 18.05
N SER A 24 28.52 11.51 17.81
CA SER A 24 28.11 11.11 16.45
C SER A 24 27.06 12.08 15.87
N ALA A 25 26.11 12.53 16.70
CA ALA A 25 25.14 13.56 16.32
C ALA A 25 25.81 14.89 15.94
N ALA A 26 26.81 15.32 16.72
CA ALA A 26 27.59 16.52 16.45
C ALA A 26 28.33 16.41 15.09
N ARG A 27 28.95 15.27 14.82
CA ARG A 27 29.60 14.99 13.54
C ARG A 27 28.58 15.01 12.38
N LEU A 28 27.44 14.35 12.54
CA LEU A 28 26.36 14.32 11.52
C LEU A 28 25.87 15.73 11.18
N LEU A 29 25.75 16.59 12.20
CA LEU A 29 25.24 17.95 12.04
C LEU A 29 26.31 19.00 11.67
N GLY A 30 27.57 18.61 11.58
CA GLY A 30 28.69 19.56 11.37
C GLY A 30 28.81 20.61 12.49
N ARG A 31 28.49 20.20 13.75
CA ARG A 31 28.52 21.09 14.93
C ARG A 31 29.42 20.54 16.01
N THR A 32 29.74 21.39 17.00
CA THR A 32 30.54 20.97 18.17
C THR A 32 29.67 20.13 19.14
N HIS A 33 30.31 19.23 19.89
CA HIS A 33 29.67 18.47 20.93
C HIS A 33 28.90 19.35 21.93
N SER A 34 29.52 20.47 22.37
CA SER A 34 28.91 21.41 23.32
C SER A 34 27.65 22.09 22.74
N ALA A 35 27.65 22.41 21.44
CA ALA A 35 26.50 23.03 20.78
C ALA A 35 25.32 22.05 20.72
N VAL A 36 25.56 20.78 20.36
CA VAL A 36 24.53 19.76 20.33
C VAL A 36 24.01 19.45 21.73
N SER A 37 24.91 19.30 22.71
CA SER A 37 24.54 19.08 24.12
C SER A 37 23.66 20.21 24.66
N LYS A 38 23.99 21.48 24.36
CA LYS A 38 23.19 22.65 24.74
C LYS A 38 21.77 22.59 24.14
N GLN A 39 21.65 22.22 22.88
CA GLN A 39 20.32 22.08 22.23
C GLN A 39 19.49 20.96 22.84
N LEU A 40 20.10 19.85 23.19
CA LEU A 40 19.42 18.74 23.86
C LEU A 40 18.89 19.14 25.25
N HIS A 41 19.71 19.79 26.08
CA HIS A 41 19.26 20.29 27.39
C HIS A 41 18.13 21.31 27.24
N HIS A 42 18.26 22.26 26.29
CA HIS A 42 17.20 23.21 26.02
C HIS A 42 15.88 22.55 25.61
N LEU A 43 15.94 21.43 24.86
CA LEU A 43 14.74 20.64 24.55
C LEU A 43 14.10 20.06 25.81
N GLN A 44 14.91 19.46 26.68
CA GLN A 44 14.44 18.85 27.93
C GLN A 44 13.84 19.90 28.89
N ASP A 45 14.49 21.05 29.01
CA ASP A 45 14.01 22.18 29.81
C ASP A 45 12.64 22.69 29.28
N HIS A 46 12.53 22.81 27.95
CA HIS A 46 11.29 23.22 27.32
C HIS A 46 10.17 22.21 27.48
N ALA A 47 10.48 20.92 27.40
CA ALA A 47 9.51 19.84 27.55
C ALA A 47 9.05 19.63 29.01
N GLY A 48 9.83 20.09 29.99
CA GLY A 48 9.54 19.93 31.40
C GLY A 48 9.55 18.47 31.90
N VAL A 49 10.05 17.52 31.06
CA VAL A 49 10.19 16.12 31.40
C VAL A 49 11.57 15.59 30.98
N GLU A 50 12.05 14.57 31.70
CA GLU A 50 13.34 13.98 31.39
C GLU A 50 13.26 13.10 30.13
N LEU A 51 13.85 13.58 29.03
CA LEU A 51 13.87 12.87 27.74
C LEU A 51 15.11 11.98 27.60
N PHE A 52 16.18 12.29 28.32
CA PHE A 52 17.40 11.50 28.36
C PHE A 52 18.10 11.69 29.72
N ARG A 53 18.85 10.67 30.10
CA ARG A 53 19.65 10.64 31.33
C ARG A 53 21.11 10.30 31.03
N LYS A 54 22.01 10.68 31.94
CA LYS A 54 23.41 10.31 31.82
C LYS A 54 23.58 8.82 32.06
N HIS A 55 24.27 8.15 31.15
CA HIS A 55 24.64 6.74 31.30
C HIS A 55 26.10 6.55 30.90
N GLY A 56 26.96 6.28 31.88
CA GLY A 56 28.40 6.24 31.68
C GLY A 56 28.94 7.61 31.18
N THR A 57 29.62 7.58 30.06
CA THR A 57 30.14 8.78 29.37
C THR A 57 29.15 9.36 28.32
N GLY A 58 27.97 8.77 28.15
CA GLY A 58 26.98 9.15 27.15
C GLY A 58 25.62 9.53 27.73
N LEU A 59 24.64 9.69 26.83
CA LEU A 59 23.24 9.91 27.14
C LEU A 59 22.42 8.69 26.67
N GLU A 60 21.47 8.26 27.51
CA GLU A 60 20.48 7.26 27.18
C GLU A 60 19.09 7.90 27.21
N LEU A 61 18.26 7.58 26.18
CA LEU A 61 16.88 8.06 26.14
C LEU A 61 16.00 7.33 27.15
N THR A 62 15.17 8.09 27.87
CA THR A 62 14.09 7.55 28.70
C THR A 62 12.99 6.88 27.86
N ALA A 63 11.99 6.27 28.47
CA ALA A 63 10.83 5.74 27.76
C ALA A 63 10.06 6.86 27.04
N GLU A 64 9.87 7.99 27.71
CA GLU A 64 9.26 9.21 27.20
C GLU A 64 10.10 9.78 26.04
N GLY A 65 11.42 9.85 26.22
CA GLY A 65 12.37 10.28 25.18
C GLY A 65 12.30 9.40 23.94
N LYS A 66 12.24 8.07 24.09
CA LYS A 66 12.09 7.14 22.95
C LYS A 66 10.74 7.31 22.23
N ALA A 67 9.65 7.53 23.00
CA ALA A 67 8.33 7.77 22.43
C ALA A 67 8.29 9.07 21.63
N PHE A 68 8.81 10.16 22.20
CA PHE A 68 8.87 11.47 21.54
C PHE A 68 9.81 11.46 20.33
N ALA A 69 10.96 10.77 20.42
CA ALA A 69 11.91 10.64 19.31
C ALA A 69 11.26 10.01 18.08
N ARG A 70 10.43 8.97 18.22
CA ARG A 70 9.70 8.37 17.11
C ARG A 70 8.77 9.38 16.40
N THR A 71 8.16 10.27 17.16
CA THR A 71 7.30 11.34 16.60
C THR A 71 8.14 12.38 15.86
N VAL A 72 9.24 12.85 16.47
CA VAL A 72 10.16 13.81 15.87
C VAL A 72 10.78 13.29 14.58
N VAL A 73 11.24 12.02 14.59
CA VAL A 73 11.81 11.37 13.40
C VAL A 73 10.80 11.34 12.26
N ARG A 74 9.56 10.92 12.53
CA ARG A 74 8.49 10.91 11.50
C ARG A 74 8.24 12.31 10.94
N ALA A 75 8.06 13.31 11.81
CA ALA A 75 7.84 14.68 11.38
C ALA A 75 8.98 15.22 10.50
N PHE A 76 10.24 14.91 10.83
CA PHE A 76 11.38 15.31 10.00
C PHE A 76 11.48 14.52 8.70
N ASP A 77 11.11 13.25 8.69
CA ASP A 77 11.06 12.46 7.45
C ASP A 77 9.97 13.01 6.51
N ASP A 78 8.81 13.40 7.06
CA ASP A 78 7.72 14.08 6.34
C ASP A 78 8.22 15.42 5.73
N LEU A 79 8.88 16.26 6.53
CA LEU A 79 9.46 17.53 6.06
C LEU A 79 10.51 17.31 4.97
N ARG A 80 11.42 16.33 5.16
CA ARG A 80 12.45 15.99 4.15
C ARG A 80 11.80 15.49 2.87
N GLY A 81 10.77 14.66 2.99
CA GLY A 81 9.97 14.15 1.88
C GLY A 81 9.30 15.27 1.09
N GLY A 82 8.61 16.18 1.79
CA GLY A 82 7.96 17.34 1.19
C GLY A 82 8.97 18.28 0.50
N TYR A 83 10.11 18.56 1.16
CA TYR A 83 11.17 19.38 0.58
C TYR A 83 11.85 18.72 -0.63
N ALA A 84 12.11 17.42 -0.57
CA ALA A 84 12.59 16.66 -1.73
C ALA A 84 11.56 16.68 -2.87
N GLY A 85 10.26 16.65 -2.54
CA GLY A 85 9.17 16.82 -3.50
C GLY A 85 9.21 18.18 -4.23
N LEU A 86 9.57 19.26 -3.54
CA LEU A 86 9.74 20.57 -4.16
C LEU A 86 10.91 20.60 -5.18
N LYS A 87 11.97 19.82 -4.92
CA LYS A 87 13.11 19.70 -5.82
C LYS A 87 12.88 18.71 -6.97
N ARG A 88 11.93 17.77 -6.80
CA ARG A 88 11.55 16.77 -7.81
C ARG A 88 10.65 17.31 -8.92
N SER A 89 10.45 18.59 -9.04
CA SER A 89 9.83 19.21 -10.22
C SER A 89 10.74 19.17 -11.47
N SER A 90 11.86 18.44 -11.44
CA SER A 90 12.64 18.18 -12.63
C SER A 90 11.92 17.11 -13.47
N ASP A 91 11.77 17.36 -14.75
CA ASP A 91 11.15 16.47 -15.74
C ASP A 91 11.80 15.07 -15.79
N ASP A 92 12.98 14.88 -15.20
CA ASP A 92 13.78 13.64 -15.17
C ASP A 92 13.65 12.84 -13.86
N ALA A 93 12.73 13.20 -12.96
CA ALA A 93 12.53 12.45 -11.73
C ALA A 93 12.01 11.02 -12.03
N PRO A 94 12.45 9.99 -11.24
CA PRO A 94 11.88 8.66 -11.35
C PRO A 94 10.38 8.66 -11.05
N VAL A 95 9.65 7.79 -11.74
CA VAL A 95 8.21 7.61 -11.53
C VAL A 95 7.98 6.76 -10.28
N THR A 96 7.24 7.28 -9.31
CA THR A 96 6.89 6.51 -8.12
C THR A 96 5.45 6.00 -8.20
N ILE A 97 5.26 4.69 -7.95
CA ILE A 97 3.94 4.08 -8.00
C ILE A 97 3.63 3.25 -6.76
N GLY A 98 2.43 3.44 -6.21
CA GLY A 98 1.93 2.69 -5.07
C GLY A 98 1.16 1.45 -5.51
N VAL A 99 1.61 0.25 -5.11
CA VAL A 99 0.98 -1.03 -5.44
C VAL A 99 1.08 -2.02 -4.27
N SER A 100 0.14 -2.97 -4.18
CA SER A 100 0.26 -4.07 -3.21
C SER A 100 1.35 -5.07 -3.63
N ALA A 101 1.97 -5.74 -2.64
CA ALA A 101 3.06 -6.70 -2.90
C ALA A 101 2.64 -7.84 -3.84
N THR A 102 1.44 -8.41 -3.67
CA THR A 102 0.92 -9.47 -4.53
C THR A 102 0.78 -9.00 -5.98
N PHE A 103 0.19 -7.82 -6.15
CA PHE A 103 0.00 -7.23 -7.46
C PHE A 103 1.35 -6.86 -8.11
N ALA A 104 2.30 -6.33 -7.33
CA ALA A 104 3.64 -6.04 -7.80
C ALA A 104 4.29 -7.29 -8.42
N ARG A 105 4.24 -8.41 -7.71
CA ARG A 105 4.84 -9.68 -8.17
C ARG A 105 4.20 -10.23 -9.43
N VAL A 106 2.87 -10.30 -9.46
CA VAL A 106 2.16 -11.04 -10.51
C VAL A 106 2.04 -10.24 -11.81
N TRP A 107 1.80 -8.94 -11.69
CA TRP A 107 1.46 -8.13 -12.87
C TRP A 107 2.39 -6.94 -13.10
N PHE A 108 2.74 -6.21 -12.04
CA PHE A 108 3.38 -4.92 -12.21
C PHE A 108 4.86 -5.02 -12.60
N ILE A 109 5.64 -5.91 -11.97
CA ILE A 109 7.05 -6.12 -12.32
C ILE A 109 7.20 -6.60 -13.77
N PRO A 110 6.45 -7.59 -14.27
CA PRO A 110 6.46 -7.94 -15.70
C PRO A 110 6.10 -6.76 -16.62
N THR A 111 5.18 -5.91 -16.19
CA THR A 111 4.75 -4.72 -16.95
C THR A 111 5.86 -3.66 -17.00
N VAL A 112 6.50 -3.37 -15.86
CA VAL A 112 7.64 -2.44 -15.79
C VAL A 112 8.83 -2.95 -16.63
N SER A 113 9.09 -4.26 -16.62
CA SER A 113 10.14 -4.84 -17.46
C SER A 113 9.92 -4.56 -18.95
N ARG A 114 8.68 -4.59 -19.43
CA ARG A 114 8.35 -4.20 -20.81
C ARG A 114 8.53 -2.71 -21.05
N PHE A 115 8.07 -1.88 -20.09
CA PHE A 115 8.24 -0.43 -20.16
C PHE A 115 9.71 -0.03 -20.27
N ASN A 116 10.59 -0.66 -19.50
CA ASN A 116 12.03 -0.36 -19.51
C ASN A 116 12.73 -0.75 -20.83
N VAL A 117 12.12 -1.60 -21.66
CA VAL A 117 12.61 -1.85 -23.03
C VAL A 117 12.36 -0.63 -23.92
N ASP A 118 11.18 -0.02 -23.81
CA ASP A 118 10.79 1.13 -24.62
C ASP A 118 11.39 2.45 -24.09
N TRP A 119 11.56 2.53 -22.76
CA TRP A 119 12.01 3.74 -22.05
C TRP A 119 13.11 3.41 -21.02
N PRO A 120 14.33 3.05 -21.48
CA PRO A 120 15.42 2.60 -20.60
C PRO A 120 15.95 3.68 -19.64
N ASP A 121 15.74 4.95 -19.97
CA ASP A 121 16.22 6.09 -19.17
C ASP A 121 15.20 6.55 -18.10
N ILE A 122 14.03 5.92 -18.02
CA ILE A 122 13.00 6.27 -17.04
C ILE A 122 12.95 5.21 -15.93
N ASP A 123 13.41 5.58 -14.75
CA ASP A 123 13.30 4.72 -13.57
C ASP A 123 11.88 4.69 -13.02
N VAL A 124 11.39 3.47 -12.70
CA VAL A 124 10.10 3.26 -12.03
C VAL A 124 10.34 2.69 -10.64
N LEU A 125 9.99 3.46 -9.60
CA LEU A 125 10.14 3.08 -8.20
C LEU A 125 8.81 2.55 -7.64
N ILE A 126 8.83 1.27 -7.24
CA ILE A 126 7.68 0.61 -6.63
C ILE A 126 7.64 0.92 -5.14
N ARG A 127 6.49 1.44 -4.68
CA ARG A 127 6.21 1.62 -3.26
C ARG A 127 5.09 0.69 -2.85
N LEU A 128 5.38 -0.21 -1.92
CA LEU A 128 4.38 -1.16 -1.45
C LEU A 128 3.35 -0.46 -0.56
N VAL A 129 2.07 -0.66 -0.87
CA VAL A 129 0.95 -0.17 -0.08
C VAL A 129 0.40 -1.29 0.81
N GLY A 130 0.04 -0.91 2.04
CA GLY A 130 -0.67 -1.77 2.99
C GLY A 130 -2.19 -1.83 2.72
N PRO A 131 -2.95 -2.43 3.65
CA PRO A 131 -4.41 -2.58 3.53
C PRO A 131 -5.17 -1.27 3.34
N LEU A 132 -4.67 -0.16 3.92
CA LEU A 132 -5.28 1.17 3.82
C LEU A 132 -4.89 1.94 2.54
N GLY A 133 -4.15 1.28 1.64
CA GLY A 133 -3.77 1.84 0.36
C GLY A 133 -2.63 2.86 0.43
N SER A 134 -2.60 3.79 -0.53
CA SER A 134 -1.51 4.77 -0.68
C SER A 134 -1.55 5.93 0.33
N ARG A 135 -2.59 6.04 1.14
CA ARG A 135 -2.73 7.14 2.14
C ARG A 135 -1.65 7.12 3.22
N GLU A 136 -1.03 5.96 3.46
CA GLU A 136 0.04 5.79 4.45
C GLU A 136 1.44 6.04 3.87
N LEU A 137 1.54 6.26 2.55
CA LEU A 137 2.83 6.48 1.91
C LEU A 137 3.25 7.94 2.02
N ASP A 138 4.43 8.16 2.59
CA ASP A 138 5.07 9.45 2.64
C ASP A 138 6.52 9.37 2.10
N PRO A 139 6.89 10.23 1.16
CA PRO A 139 6.04 11.10 0.35
C PRO A 139 5.02 10.30 -0.48
N PRO A 140 3.86 10.90 -0.86
CA PRO A 140 2.88 10.22 -1.69
C PRO A 140 3.46 9.85 -3.04
N PRO A 141 3.08 8.70 -3.63
CA PRO A 141 3.54 8.29 -4.96
C PRO A 141 2.97 9.22 -6.05
N ASP A 142 3.55 9.19 -7.24
CA ASP A 142 3.01 9.94 -8.39
C ASP A 142 1.71 9.29 -8.89
N LEU A 143 1.70 7.96 -8.96
CA LEU A 143 0.59 7.16 -9.47
C LEU A 143 0.16 6.11 -8.45
N VAL A 144 -1.12 5.76 -8.48
CA VAL A 144 -1.71 4.68 -7.67
C VAL A 144 -2.48 3.75 -8.59
N MET A 145 -2.23 2.45 -8.45
CA MET A 145 -3.02 1.42 -9.12
C MET A 145 -4.04 0.82 -8.17
N SER A 146 -5.21 0.52 -8.69
CA SER A 146 -6.29 -0.06 -7.90
C SER A 146 -7.08 -1.09 -8.72
N TRP A 147 -7.42 -2.20 -8.08
CA TRP A 147 -8.16 -3.31 -8.64
C TRP A 147 -9.25 -3.85 -7.69
N ASP A 148 -9.16 -3.53 -6.41
CA ASP A 148 -10.09 -4.04 -5.39
C ASP A 148 -11.38 -3.23 -5.39
N ARG A 149 -12.34 -3.66 -6.22
CA ARG A 149 -13.64 -2.99 -6.36
C ARG A 149 -14.63 -3.31 -5.25
N LEU A 150 -14.36 -4.33 -4.48
CA LEU A 150 -15.17 -4.68 -3.31
C LEU A 150 -14.82 -3.81 -2.09
N LEU A 151 -13.56 -3.33 -2.01
CA LEU A 151 -13.11 -2.43 -0.94
C LEU A 151 -13.17 -0.96 -1.35
N PHE A 152 -12.79 -0.68 -2.60
CA PHE A 152 -12.71 0.66 -3.16
C PHE A 152 -13.61 0.79 -4.38
N PRO A 153 -14.88 1.21 -4.21
CA PRO A 153 -15.80 1.40 -5.33
C PRO A 153 -15.22 2.37 -6.37
N LEU A 154 -15.56 2.13 -7.63
CA LEU A 154 -15.21 3.06 -8.70
C LEU A 154 -15.99 4.35 -8.47
N ARG A 155 -15.31 5.48 -8.44
CA ARG A 155 -15.92 6.81 -8.43
C ARG A 155 -15.72 7.45 -9.79
N ASP A 156 -16.64 8.32 -10.18
CA ASP A 156 -16.41 9.21 -11.32
C ASP A 156 -15.23 10.14 -10.97
N ASP A 157 -14.09 9.81 -11.55
CA ASP A 157 -12.83 10.52 -11.37
C ASP A 157 -12.21 10.75 -12.75
N PRO A 158 -12.13 12.00 -13.22
CA PRO A 158 -11.64 12.32 -14.56
C PRO A 158 -10.17 11.96 -14.77
N PHE A 159 -9.42 11.70 -13.68
CA PHE A 159 -8.02 11.32 -13.74
C PHE A 159 -7.78 9.81 -13.79
N VAL A 160 -8.85 9.01 -13.71
CA VAL A 160 -8.76 7.54 -13.80
C VAL A 160 -8.48 7.11 -15.25
N VAL A 161 -7.45 6.33 -15.43
CA VAL A 161 -7.15 5.62 -16.68
C VAL A 161 -7.46 4.15 -16.48
N SER A 162 -8.51 3.66 -17.14
CA SER A 162 -8.87 2.24 -17.10
C SER A 162 -7.85 1.40 -17.86
N LEU A 163 -7.44 0.29 -17.21
CA LEU A 163 -6.56 -0.73 -17.78
C LEU A 163 -7.30 -2.06 -18.03
N GLY A 164 -8.61 -2.09 -17.80
CA GLY A 164 -9.45 -3.24 -18.10
C GLY A 164 -10.43 -3.58 -16.98
N ASP A 165 -11.14 -4.68 -17.21
CA ASP A 165 -12.09 -5.24 -16.26
C ASP A 165 -11.38 -6.02 -15.16
N VAL A 166 -12.03 -6.11 -14.00
CA VAL A 166 -11.56 -6.96 -12.90
C VAL A 166 -12.65 -7.95 -12.52
N GLU A 167 -12.28 -9.21 -12.38
CA GLU A 167 -13.16 -10.27 -11.90
C GLU A 167 -12.78 -10.62 -10.45
N MET A 168 -13.76 -10.56 -9.53
CA MET A 168 -13.53 -10.84 -8.10
C MET A 168 -14.48 -11.91 -7.58
N GLY A 169 -13.95 -12.89 -6.85
CA GLY A 169 -14.76 -13.99 -6.32
C GLY A 169 -14.06 -14.80 -5.24
N PRO A 170 -14.83 -15.65 -4.52
CA PRO A 170 -14.29 -16.57 -3.53
C PRO A 170 -13.55 -17.72 -4.21
N VAL A 171 -12.32 -17.97 -3.76
CA VAL A 171 -11.49 -19.09 -4.19
C VAL A 171 -11.08 -19.94 -2.99
N LEU A 172 -10.90 -21.24 -3.20
CA LEU A 172 -10.44 -22.16 -2.16
C LEU A 172 -9.75 -23.38 -2.79
N ALA A 173 -8.93 -24.10 -2.02
CA ALA A 173 -8.37 -25.38 -2.48
C ALA A 173 -9.46 -26.43 -2.62
N PRO A 174 -9.42 -27.30 -3.64
CA PRO A 174 -10.40 -28.40 -3.80
C PRO A 174 -10.48 -29.33 -2.58
N SER A 175 -9.39 -29.46 -1.84
CA SER A 175 -9.30 -30.25 -0.61
C SER A 175 -9.98 -29.61 0.60
N HIS A 176 -10.28 -28.29 0.55
CA HIS A 176 -11.01 -27.63 1.62
C HIS A 176 -12.49 -28.06 1.62
N ARG A 177 -13.02 -28.45 2.79
CA ARG A 177 -14.43 -28.85 2.91
C ARG A 177 -15.34 -27.70 2.51
N HIS A 178 -16.09 -27.87 1.43
CA HIS A 178 -17.04 -26.89 0.92
C HIS A 178 -18.21 -27.57 0.22
N ALA A 179 -19.30 -26.82 0.07
CA ALA A 179 -20.46 -27.18 -0.75
C ALA A 179 -21.01 -25.93 -1.43
N TRP A 180 -21.43 -26.06 -2.68
CA TRP A 180 -22.08 -25.02 -3.44
C TRP A 180 -23.44 -25.52 -3.96
N ASP A 181 -24.54 -24.87 -3.57
CA ASP A 181 -25.89 -25.22 -3.97
C ASP A 181 -26.48 -24.36 -5.09
N GLY A 182 -25.69 -23.47 -5.68
CA GLY A 182 -26.10 -22.50 -6.69
C GLY A 182 -26.45 -21.12 -6.12
N VAL A 183 -26.56 -20.98 -4.79
CA VAL A 183 -26.87 -19.74 -4.08
C VAL A 183 -25.93 -19.50 -2.91
N THR A 184 -25.62 -20.57 -2.16
CA THR A 184 -24.82 -20.49 -0.94
C THR A 184 -23.54 -21.30 -1.08
N LEU A 185 -22.40 -20.67 -0.83
CA LEU A 185 -21.13 -21.35 -0.63
C LEU A 185 -20.94 -21.62 0.86
N GLU A 186 -21.08 -22.87 1.26
CA GLU A 186 -20.73 -23.32 2.61
C GLU A 186 -19.28 -23.79 2.62
N CYS A 187 -18.50 -23.36 3.61
CA CYS A 187 -17.10 -23.76 3.76
C CYS A 187 -16.71 -23.87 5.24
N ALA A 188 -15.71 -24.71 5.53
CA ALA A 188 -15.24 -24.90 6.90
C ALA A 188 -14.58 -23.63 7.48
N ALA A 189 -14.00 -22.80 6.62
CA ALA A 189 -13.41 -21.54 7.05
C ALA A 189 -13.39 -20.52 5.90
N ARG A 190 -13.46 -19.25 6.23
CA ARG A 190 -13.09 -18.14 5.36
C ARG A 190 -11.87 -17.40 5.90
N ILE A 191 -11.17 -16.73 5.01
CA ILE A 191 -9.96 -15.97 5.32
C ILE A 191 -10.20 -14.51 4.96
N ASP A 192 -10.19 -13.66 5.98
CA ASP A 192 -10.38 -12.22 5.84
C ASP A 192 -9.02 -11.53 5.67
N ARG A 193 -9.00 -10.45 4.91
CA ARG A 193 -7.90 -9.49 4.95
C ARG A 193 -8.21 -8.47 6.04
N ARG A 194 -7.32 -8.33 7.01
CA ARG A 194 -7.50 -7.37 8.10
C ARG A 194 -7.70 -5.95 7.56
N GLY A 195 -8.76 -5.28 8.04
CA GLY A 195 -9.16 -3.96 7.56
C GLY A 195 -9.90 -3.96 6.21
N ALA A 196 -10.25 -5.14 5.68
CA ALA A 196 -11.01 -5.28 4.45
C ALA A 196 -12.09 -6.38 4.56
N GLU A 197 -12.57 -6.64 5.75
CA GLU A 197 -13.59 -7.66 6.05
C GLU A 197 -14.89 -7.41 5.26
N VAL A 198 -15.20 -6.16 5.01
CA VAL A 198 -16.38 -5.70 4.24
C VAL A 198 -16.44 -6.23 2.80
N VAL A 199 -15.33 -6.75 2.26
CA VAL A 199 -15.31 -7.29 0.89
C VAL A 199 -16.25 -8.48 0.73
N TRP A 200 -16.44 -9.29 1.78
CA TRP A 200 -17.36 -10.42 1.76
C TRP A 200 -18.81 -9.97 1.69
N ASP A 201 -19.21 -9.05 2.56
CA ASP A 201 -20.56 -8.49 2.59
C ASP A 201 -20.89 -7.76 1.28
N ASN A 202 -19.93 -7.03 0.73
CA ASN A 202 -20.07 -6.35 -0.55
C ASN A 202 -20.22 -7.35 -1.70
N TRP A 203 -19.44 -8.43 -1.69
CA TRP A 203 -19.58 -9.48 -2.71
C TRP A 203 -20.94 -10.16 -2.62
N GLU A 204 -21.41 -10.55 -1.42
CA GLU A 204 -22.75 -11.13 -1.23
C GLU A 204 -23.86 -10.21 -1.73
N ARG A 205 -23.79 -8.94 -1.36
CA ARG A 205 -24.79 -7.94 -1.77
C ARG A 205 -24.85 -7.75 -3.28
N LEU A 206 -23.68 -7.79 -3.95
CA LEU A 206 -23.57 -7.54 -5.39
C LEU A 206 -23.87 -8.79 -6.22
N SER A 207 -23.47 -9.97 -5.73
CA SER A 207 -23.71 -11.23 -6.43
C SER A 207 -25.13 -11.78 -6.22
N GLY A 208 -25.75 -11.43 -5.11
CA GLY A 208 -26.96 -12.07 -4.63
C GLY A 208 -26.73 -13.46 -4.00
N PHE A 209 -25.47 -13.91 -3.95
CA PHE A 209 -25.08 -15.19 -3.34
C PHE A 209 -24.80 -15.02 -1.85
N ARG A 210 -24.58 -16.13 -1.15
CA ARG A 210 -24.29 -16.19 0.27
C ARG A 210 -23.02 -16.96 0.54
N ILE A 211 -22.28 -16.55 1.57
CA ILE A 211 -21.11 -17.27 2.07
C ILE A 211 -21.33 -17.63 3.53
N ARG A 212 -21.26 -18.92 3.84
CA ARG A 212 -21.33 -19.43 5.21
C ARG A 212 -20.03 -20.13 5.55
N ALA A 213 -19.37 -19.69 6.61
CA ALA A 213 -18.15 -20.28 7.11
C ALA A 213 -18.26 -20.59 8.59
N ASP A 214 -17.82 -21.80 9.01
CA ASP A 214 -17.84 -22.20 10.41
C ASP A 214 -16.80 -21.41 11.24
N ARG A 215 -15.71 -20.97 10.60
CA ARG A 215 -14.62 -20.21 11.22
C ARG A 215 -14.15 -19.08 10.33
N ILE A 216 -13.55 -18.06 10.96
CA ILE A 216 -12.92 -16.93 10.28
C ILE A 216 -11.50 -16.81 10.81
N SER A 217 -10.55 -16.67 9.89
CA SER A 217 -9.15 -16.28 10.17
C SER A 217 -8.81 -15.01 9.43
N SER A 218 -7.80 -14.26 9.89
CA SER A 218 -7.42 -12.97 9.29
C SER A 218 -5.93 -12.86 9.11
N TYR A 219 -5.51 -12.26 7.99
CA TYR A 219 -4.13 -11.92 7.68
C TYR A 219 -4.04 -10.48 7.14
N ASP A 220 -2.87 -9.86 7.30
CA ASP A 220 -2.67 -8.45 6.91
C ASP A 220 -2.48 -8.25 5.41
N HIS A 221 -1.97 -9.27 4.68
CA HIS A 221 -1.59 -9.15 3.29
C HIS A 221 -2.26 -10.18 2.38
N SER A 222 -2.70 -9.75 1.19
CA SER A 222 -3.39 -10.60 0.22
C SER A 222 -2.58 -11.84 -0.18
N TYR A 223 -1.24 -11.75 -0.29
CA TYR A 223 -0.42 -12.92 -0.64
C TYR A 223 -0.51 -14.04 0.41
N LEU A 224 -0.60 -13.68 1.71
CA LEU A 224 -0.78 -14.66 2.79
C LEU A 224 -2.16 -15.33 2.72
N ILE A 225 -3.18 -14.55 2.34
CA ILE A 225 -4.55 -15.02 2.20
C ILE A 225 -4.65 -16.03 1.05
N PHE A 226 -4.04 -15.73 -0.10
CA PHE A 226 -4.06 -16.63 -1.26
C PHE A 226 -3.23 -17.88 -1.00
N GLU A 227 -2.10 -17.76 -0.33
CA GLU A 227 -1.31 -18.92 0.07
C GLU A 227 -2.04 -19.80 1.09
N ALA A 228 -2.70 -19.20 2.08
CA ALA A 228 -3.50 -19.95 3.04
C ALA A 228 -4.69 -20.66 2.36
N ALA A 229 -5.34 -20.01 1.39
CA ALA A 229 -6.39 -20.64 0.60
C ALA A 229 -5.86 -21.84 -0.21
N ARG A 230 -4.70 -21.68 -0.87
CA ARG A 230 -4.02 -22.76 -1.61
C ARG A 230 -3.63 -23.94 -0.71
N MET A 231 -3.28 -23.68 0.55
CA MET A 231 -3.01 -24.71 1.57
C MET A 231 -4.27 -25.33 2.17
N GLY A 232 -5.47 -24.96 1.69
CA GLY A 232 -6.74 -25.52 2.18
C GLY A 232 -7.17 -24.99 3.55
N MET A 233 -6.66 -23.84 4.00
CA MET A 233 -7.01 -23.27 5.30
C MET A 233 -8.36 -22.55 5.31
N GLY A 234 -8.90 -22.18 4.13
CA GLY A 234 -10.19 -21.51 4.02
C GLY A 234 -10.45 -20.94 2.61
N ALA A 235 -11.64 -20.37 2.43
CA ALA A 235 -11.98 -19.61 1.24
C ALA A 235 -11.42 -18.17 1.34
N ALA A 236 -10.88 -17.65 0.25
CA ALA A 236 -10.32 -16.30 0.15
C ALA A 236 -11.06 -15.49 -0.94
N MET A 237 -11.27 -14.20 -0.72
CA MET A 237 -11.74 -13.30 -1.78
C MET A 237 -10.56 -12.87 -2.64
N ALA A 238 -10.57 -13.19 -3.92
CA ALA A 238 -9.46 -12.95 -4.83
C ALA A 238 -9.89 -12.33 -6.16
N PRO A 239 -9.09 -11.42 -6.73
CA PRO A 239 -9.21 -11.09 -8.15
C PRO A 239 -8.63 -12.23 -8.98
N ARG A 240 -9.36 -12.64 -10.00
CA ARG A 240 -9.03 -13.81 -10.83
C ARG A 240 -7.62 -13.74 -11.40
N PHE A 241 -7.22 -12.58 -11.92
CA PHE A 241 -5.91 -12.40 -12.57
C PHE A 241 -4.71 -12.57 -11.62
N LEU A 242 -4.90 -12.47 -10.29
CA LEU A 242 -3.84 -12.71 -9.31
C LEU A 242 -3.71 -14.18 -8.89
N VAL A 243 -4.68 -15.02 -9.24
CA VAL A 243 -4.74 -16.45 -8.90
C VAL A 243 -4.96 -17.32 -10.13
N GLU A 244 -4.67 -16.79 -11.31
CA GLU A 244 -4.94 -17.45 -12.59
C GLU A 244 -4.15 -18.76 -12.76
N GLU A 245 -2.88 -18.78 -12.33
CA GLU A 245 -2.03 -19.98 -12.38
C GLU A 245 -2.58 -21.09 -11.49
N GLU A 246 -3.03 -20.72 -10.29
CA GLU A 246 -3.64 -21.65 -9.32
C GLU A 246 -4.98 -22.19 -9.81
N LEU A 247 -5.77 -21.36 -10.48
CA LEU A 247 -7.02 -21.80 -11.11
C LEU A 247 -6.75 -22.73 -12.30
N ALA A 248 -5.80 -22.39 -13.16
CA ALA A 248 -5.44 -23.18 -14.32
C ALA A 248 -4.83 -24.54 -13.95
N SER A 249 -4.03 -24.59 -12.87
CA SER A 249 -3.46 -25.84 -12.34
C SER A 249 -4.43 -26.67 -11.50
N GLY A 250 -5.60 -26.11 -11.15
CA GLY A 250 -6.55 -26.76 -10.23
C GLY A 250 -6.12 -26.73 -8.76
N ALA A 251 -5.09 -25.95 -8.40
CA ALA A 251 -4.68 -25.75 -7.01
C ALA A 251 -5.72 -24.93 -6.23
N LEU A 252 -6.45 -24.05 -6.93
CA LEU A 252 -7.61 -23.34 -6.44
C LEU A 252 -8.82 -23.59 -7.37
N VAL A 253 -10.02 -23.53 -6.80
CA VAL A 253 -11.30 -23.52 -7.51
C VAL A 253 -12.15 -22.34 -7.05
N ALA A 254 -13.08 -21.92 -7.90
CA ALA A 254 -14.03 -20.84 -7.61
C ALA A 254 -15.48 -21.32 -7.79
N PRO A 255 -16.05 -22.08 -6.84
CA PRO A 255 -17.37 -22.71 -7.02
C PRO A 255 -18.51 -21.73 -7.27
N ALA A 256 -18.46 -20.55 -6.65
CA ALA A 256 -19.44 -19.47 -6.82
C ALA A 256 -19.10 -18.51 -7.98
N GLY A 257 -18.02 -18.78 -8.74
CA GLY A 257 -17.58 -17.94 -9.85
C GLY A 257 -17.03 -16.57 -9.41
N PHE A 258 -17.04 -15.63 -10.36
CA PHE A 258 -16.50 -14.28 -10.18
C PHE A 258 -17.53 -13.24 -10.62
N LEU A 259 -17.53 -12.10 -9.94
CA LEU A 259 -18.22 -10.90 -10.38
C LEU A 259 -17.27 -10.07 -11.25
N THR A 260 -17.75 -9.61 -12.39
CA THR A 260 -16.99 -8.73 -13.29
C THR A 260 -17.31 -7.28 -12.99
N PHE A 261 -16.28 -6.50 -12.68
CA PHE A 261 -16.35 -5.05 -12.52
C PHE A 261 -15.75 -4.40 -13.76
N ARG A 262 -16.60 -3.81 -14.61
CA ARG A 262 -16.15 -3.14 -15.84
C ARG A 262 -15.27 -1.95 -15.51
N ASN A 263 -14.15 -1.81 -16.23
CA ASN A 263 -13.13 -0.80 -15.97
C ASN A 263 -12.60 -0.80 -14.55
N GLY A 264 -12.73 -1.94 -13.85
CA GLY A 264 -12.40 -2.08 -12.43
C GLY A 264 -10.92 -2.04 -12.13
N PHE A 265 -10.05 -2.31 -13.10
CA PHE A 265 -8.62 -2.17 -12.99
C PHE A 265 -8.19 -0.83 -13.58
N TYR A 266 -7.59 0.02 -12.77
CA TYR A 266 -7.19 1.34 -13.20
C TYR A 266 -5.92 1.86 -12.54
N VAL A 267 -5.33 2.86 -13.18
CA VAL A 267 -4.28 3.72 -12.64
C VAL A 267 -4.77 5.16 -12.61
N ARG A 268 -4.36 5.92 -11.60
CA ARG A 268 -4.61 7.36 -11.52
C ARG A 268 -3.44 8.08 -10.84
N PRO A 269 -3.29 9.39 -11.06
CA PRO A 269 -2.44 10.20 -10.21
C PRO A 269 -2.87 10.12 -8.74
N HIS A 270 -1.91 10.21 -7.82
CA HIS A 270 -2.26 10.40 -6.41
C HIS A 270 -2.98 11.76 -6.23
N GLU A 271 -3.93 11.85 -5.30
CA GLU A 271 -4.75 13.05 -5.07
C GLU A 271 -3.93 14.35 -4.95
N THR A 272 -2.74 14.26 -4.35
CA THR A 272 -1.83 15.40 -4.22
C THR A 272 -1.05 15.75 -5.50
N ARG A 273 -1.17 14.93 -6.55
CA ARG A 273 -0.42 15.02 -7.81
C ARG A 273 -1.29 15.22 -9.06
N GLU A 274 -2.62 15.23 -8.94
CA GLU A 274 -3.56 15.24 -10.06
C GLU A 274 -3.23 16.23 -11.18
N ASN A 275 -2.76 17.43 -10.81
CA ASN A 275 -2.38 18.48 -11.78
C ASN A 275 -0.86 18.72 -11.89
N ARG A 276 -0.03 17.84 -11.30
CA ARG A 276 1.42 18.07 -11.15
C ARG A 276 2.29 16.84 -11.47
N LEU A 277 1.84 15.97 -12.36
CA LEU A 277 2.67 14.85 -12.80
C LEU A 277 3.91 15.36 -13.53
N SER A 278 5.07 14.77 -13.20
CA SER A 278 6.30 14.96 -13.96
C SER A 278 6.13 14.48 -15.41
N ARG A 279 7.04 14.89 -16.29
CA ARG A 279 7.08 14.40 -17.68
C ARG A 279 7.15 12.87 -17.71
N ASN A 280 8.05 12.28 -16.93
CA ASN A 280 8.23 10.84 -16.89
C ASN A 280 6.99 10.09 -16.37
N ALA A 281 6.29 10.63 -15.35
CA ALA A 281 5.06 10.05 -14.86
C ALA A 281 3.92 10.09 -15.90
N ARG A 282 3.86 11.13 -16.73
CA ARG A 282 2.91 11.20 -17.85
C ARG A 282 3.25 10.18 -18.93
N ILE A 283 4.51 10.09 -19.35
CA ILE A 283 4.97 9.09 -20.32
C ILE A 283 4.60 7.68 -19.84
N PHE A 284 4.88 7.38 -18.57
CA PHE A 284 4.55 6.07 -18.01
C PHE A 284 3.03 5.81 -17.97
N LEU A 285 2.22 6.81 -17.59
CA LEU A 285 0.76 6.70 -17.56
C LEU A 285 0.19 6.47 -18.96
N ASP A 286 0.67 7.21 -19.98
CA ASP A 286 0.24 7.05 -21.37
C ASP A 286 0.67 5.68 -21.93
N TRP A 287 1.90 5.25 -21.63
CA TRP A 287 2.37 3.92 -22.00
C TRP A 287 1.53 2.81 -21.38
N LEU A 288 1.17 2.92 -20.08
CA LEU A 288 0.27 1.97 -19.42
C LEU A 288 -1.09 1.89 -20.12
N ARG A 289 -1.66 3.02 -20.50
CA ARG A 289 -2.93 3.08 -21.21
C ARG A 289 -2.90 2.28 -22.52
N ASP A 290 -1.80 2.36 -23.25
CA ASP A 290 -1.67 1.80 -24.59
C ASP A 290 -1.18 0.34 -24.58
N ASN A 291 -0.37 -0.07 -23.58
CA ASN A 291 0.37 -1.31 -23.60
C ASN A 291 0.06 -2.28 -22.45
N ALA A 292 -0.66 -1.85 -21.42
CA ALA A 292 -0.73 -2.58 -20.16
C ALA A 292 -2.17 -3.00 -19.77
N ARG A 293 -3.04 -3.23 -20.73
CA ARG A 293 -4.41 -3.69 -20.46
C ARG A 293 -4.43 -5.14 -20.00
N LEU A 294 -5.31 -5.45 -19.06
CA LEU A 294 -5.69 -6.84 -18.79
C LEU A 294 -6.39 -7.38 -20.05
N PRO A 295 -6.11 -8.64 -20.45
CA PRO A 295 -6.77 -9.23 -21.60
C PRO A 295 -8.28 -9.27 -21.37
N ALA A 296 -9.04 -8.76 -22.34
CA ALA A 296 -10.50 -8.96 -22.36
C ALA A 296 -10.77 -10.46 -22.49
N ARG A 297 -11.47 -11.05 -21.54
CA ARG A 297 -11.89 -12.45 -21.67
C ARG A 297 -13.23 -12.53 -22.39
N GLY A 298 -13.30 -13.58 -23.23
CA GLY A 298 -14.53 -13.96 -23.90
C GLY A 298 -15.64 -14.31 -22.91
N GLU A 299 -16.85 -14.15 -23.34
CA GLU A 299 -18.12 -14.36 -22.65
C GLU A 299 -18.17 -15.69 -21.88
N GLY A 300 -17.74 -15.68 -20.63
CA GLY A 300 -17.97 -16.74 -19.66
C GLY A 300 -19.04 -16.28 -18.67
N VAL A 301 -20.03 -17.10 -18.45
CA VAL A 301 -21.25 -16.89 -17.66
C VAL A 301 -20.93 -16.43 -16.24
N SER A 302 -20.70 -15.15 -16.06
CA SER A 302 -20.78 -14.47 -14.75
C SER A 302 -21.60 -13.21 -14.94
N PRO A 303 -22.53 -12.86 -14.05
CA PRO A 303 -23.26 -11.62 -14.16
C PRO A 303 -22.25 -10.47 -14.16
N ALA A 304 -22.14 -9.76 -15.29
CA ALA A 304 -21.37 -8.53 -15.37
C ALA A 304 -22.12 -7.48 -14.55
N ILE A 305 -21.52 -7.05 -13.47
CA ILE A 305 -21.98 -5.87 -12.74
C ILE A 305 -21.38 -4.67 -13.46
N GLU A 306 -22.22 -3.95 -14.20
CA GLU A 306 -21.90 -2.56 -14.52
C GLU A 306 -21.80 -1.86 -13.18
N GLY A 307 -20.60 -1.37 -12.86
CA GLY A 307 -20.29 -0.91 -11.52
C GLY A 307 -21.41 -0.03 -10.98
N PRO A 308 -21.92 -0.32 -9.80
CA PRO A 308 -22.95 0.51 -9.23
C PRO A 308 -22.38 1.90 -9.03
N ALA A 309 -23.13 2.89 -9.51
CA ALA A 309 -23.07 4.21 -8.89
C ALA A 309 -23.36 4.03 -7.40
N TRP A 310 -22.35 4.20 -6.57
CA TRP A 310 -22.47 4.21 -5.11
C TRP A 310 -22.88 5.58 -4.62
#